data_ae1c5a4590091c596b81462544247653
#
_entry.id   ae1c5a4590091c596b81462544247653
#
_cell.length_a   1.000
_cell.length_b   1.000
_cell.length_c   1.000
_cell.angle_alpha   90.00
_cell.angle_beta   90.00
_cell.angle_gamma   90.00
#
_symmetry.space_group_name_H-M   'P 1'
#
loop_
_entity.id
_entity.type
_entity.pdbx_description
1 polymer ?
#
loop_
_entity_poly.entity_id
_entity_poly.type
_entity_poly.pdbx_seq_one_letter_code
_entity_poly.pdbx_strand_id
1 'polypeptide(L)'
;MVETKEISELTRSNRIAMLAHISTVTVMVFFMIWESVRGQLSPVYMTIATVVGVIPLIGEVICWKSNTEHAMIKHLVSYGFSLFYTICLFTSPTNLIYVFVIPMIFVVTTYSDTRYLLLINTGAILECIIVVVIGATKGGFGYHGIEAAVVQIVVMIMVGAYSVLTTKVIRENTRKRFTEVAVAVEEIGNSMTLTLKVLAEGKHKKSSLGVFLSREKEVKMNIGSEKQRVRDEKVVETESERLHDLKKYPFKVQADSQIFQLH
;
A
#
# COMPACT_ATOMS: atom_id res chain seq x y z
N MET A 1 31.11 2.09 -16.13
CA MET A 1 30.10 1.10 -15.72
C MET A 1 29.10 1.84 -14.87
N VAL A 2 27.96 2.21 -15.41
CA VAL A 2 26.93 2.96 -14.67
C VAL A 2 26.22 1.94 -13.80
N GLU A 3 26.42 2.01 -12.50
CA GLU A 3 25.68 1.23 -11.50
C GLU A 3 24.24 1.74 -11.55
N THR A 4 23.35 1.03 -12.24
CA THR A 4 21.91 1.27 -12.16
C THR A 4 21.47 0.83 -10.76
N LYS A 5 21.43 1.81 -9.83
CA LYS A 5 20.89 1.60 -8.50
C LYS A 5 19.43 1.16 -8.65
N GLU A 6 19.14 -0.10 -8.37
CA GLU A 6 17.79 -0.63 -8.37
C GLU A 6 16.95 0.19 -7.37
N ILE A 7 15.94 0.88 -7.91
CA ILE A 7 15.00 1.66 -7.06
C ILE A 7 14.11 0.65 -6.35
N SER A 8 14.11 0.65 -5.02
CA SER A 8 13.30 -0.27 -4.24
C SER A 8 11.79 -0.08 -4.54
N GLU A 9 11.02 -1.16 -4.40
CA GLU A 9 9.55 -1.11 -4.60
C GLU A 9 8.89 -0.08 -3.69
N LEU A 10 9.36 0.05 -2.45
CA LEU A 10 8.83 1.02 -1.49
C LEU A 10 9.09 2.46 -1.93
N THR A 11 10.31 2.77 -2.41
CA THR A 11 10.63 4.08 -2.99
C THR A 11 9.73 4.40 -4.16
N ARG A 12 9.49 3.43 -5.05
CA ARG A 12 8.60 3.59 -6.20
C ARG A 12 7.16 3.85 -5.78
N SER A 13 6.63 3.07 -4.83
CA SER A 13 5.29 3.23 -4.29
C SER A 13 5.12 4.57 -3.59
N ASN A 14 6.07 4.98 -2.76
CA ASN A 14 6.06 6.28 -2.09
C ASN A 14 6.05 7.43 -3.10
N ARG A 15 6.87 7.36 -4.15
CA ARG A 15 6.91 8.38 -5.21
C ARG A 15 5.57 8.52 -5.93
N ILE A 16 4.95 7.41 -6.31
CA ILE A 16 3.65 7.39 -6.97
C ILE A 16 2.58 7.96 -6.03
N ALA A 17 2.59 7.55 -4.78
CA ALA A 17 1.63 7.99 -3.78
C ALA A 17 1.72 9.51 -3.53
N MET A 18 2.91 10.05 -3.34
CA MET A 18 3.12 11.49 -3.17
C MET A 18 2.68 12.29 -4.40
N LEU A 19 3.03 11.85 -5.60
CA LEU A 19 2.62 12.52 -6.84
C LEU A 19 1.10 12.53 -6.99
N ALA A 20 0.43 11.42 -6.70
CA ALA A 20 -1.03 11.33 -6.75
C ALA A 20 -1.68 12.21 -5.68
N HIS A 21 -1.14 12.23 -4.46
CA HIS A 21 -1.65 13.08 -3.38
C HIS A 21 -1.52 14.57 -3.75
N ILE A 22 -0.34 15.00 -4.17
CA ILE A 22 -0.12 16.40 -4.61
C ILE A 22 -1.09 16.77 -5.74
N SER A 23 -1.22 15.94 -6.77
CA SER A 23 -2.08 16.24 -7.91
C SER A 23 -3.56 16.29 -7.50
N THR A 24 -4.04 15.34 -6.68
CA THR A 24 -5.43 15.29 -6.26
C THR A 24 -5.78 16.47 -5.35
N VAL A 25 -4.94 16.78 -4.36
CA VAL A 25 -5.13 17.96 -3.49
C VAL A 25 -5.13 19.25 -4.31
N THR A 26 -4.20 19.39 -5.27
CA THR A 26 -4.13 20.57 -6.13
C THR A 26 -5.42 20.76 -6.92
N VAL A 27 -5.94 19.69 -7.52
CA VAL A 27 -7.19 19.74 -8.28
C VAL A 27 -8.37 20.07 -7.36
N MET A 28 -8.47 19.45 -6.19
CA MET A 28 -9.55 19.74 -5.22
C MET A 28 -9.49 21.19 -4.73
N VAL A 29 -8.30 21.71 -4.39
CA VAL A 29 -8.11 23.11 -3.98
C VAL A 29 -8.51 24.05 -5.12
N PHE A 30 -8.14 23.75 -6.37
CA PHE A 30 -8.58 24.54 -7.53
C PHE A 30 -10.11 24.60 -7.62
N PHE A 31 -10.81 23.48 -7.47
CA PHE A 31 -12.28 23.48 -7.46
C PHE A 31 -12.86 24.27 -6.27
N MET A 32 -12.25 24.17 -5.08
CA MET A 32 -12.71 24.96 -3.91
C MET A 32 -12.52 26.46 -4.13
N ILE A 33 -11.42 26.88 -4.75
CA ILE A 33 -11.20 28.29 -5.14
C ILE A 33 -12.30 28.72 -6.12
N TRP A 34 -12.57 27.89 -7.13
CA TRP A 34 -13.61 28.17 -8.13
C TRP A 34 -14.99 28.33 -7.48
N GLU A 35 -15.38 27.42 -6.58
CA GLU A 35 -16.66 27.51 -5.86
C GLU A 35 -16.72 28.71 -4.90
N SER A 36 -15.59 29.09 -4.31
CA SER A 36 -15.49 30.29 -3.47
C SER A 36 -15.65 31.58 -4.30
N VAL A 37 -15.06 31.65 -5.49
CA VAL A 37 -15.24 32.78 -6.42
C VAL A 37 -16.69 32.90 -6.88
N ARG A 38 -17.38 31.76 -7.05
CA ARG A 38 -18.81 31.74 -7.40
C ARG A 38 -19.74 32.08 -6.20
N GLY A 39 -19.19 32.31 -5.02
CA GLY A 39 -19.94 32.60 -3.81
C GLY A 39 -20.66 31.38 -3.20
N GLN A 40 -20.37 30.17 -3.67
CA GLN A 40 -20.96 28.93 -3.16
C GLN A 40 -20.24 28.41 -1.91
N LEU A 41 -18.99 28.78 -1.70
CA LEU A 41 -18.15 28.37 -0.58
C LEU A 41 -17.57 29.60 0.13
N SER A 42 -17.62 29.60 1.46
CA SER A 42 -17.01 30.66 2.26
C SER A 42 -15.47 30.68 2.07
N PRO A 43 -14.87 31.87 1.81
CA PRO A 43 -13.42 32.01 1.68
C PRO A 43 -12.64 31.55 2.92
N VAL A 44 -13.18 31.77 4.11
CA VAL A 44 -12.58 31.33 5.38
C VAL A 44 -12.51 29.81 5.40
N TYR A 45 -13.59 29.17 5.02
CA TYR A 45 -13.69 27.72 4.98
C TYR A 45 -12.73 27.11 3.94
N MET A 46 -12.71 27.68 2.73
CA MET A 46 -11.74 27.29 1.68
C MET A 46 -10.30 27.38 2.20
N THR A 47 -9.96 28.48 2.89
CA THR A 47 -8.61 28.64 3.46
C THR A 47 -8.27 27.57 4.47
N ILE A 48 -9.18 27.28 5.41
CA ILE A 48 -8.98 26.24 6.44
C ILE A 48 -8.77 24.87 5.76
N ALA A 49 -9.64 24.49 4.84
CA ALA A 49 -9.54 23.22 4.13
C ALA A 49 -8.22 23.11 3.33
N THR A 50 -7.83 24.18 2.65
CA THR A 50 -6.55 24.24 1.91
C THR A 50 -5.36 24.02 2.84
N VAL A 51 -5.34 24.66 4.01
CA VAL A 51 -4.27 24.47 5.02
C VAL A 51 -4.21 23.03 5.48
N VAL A 52 -5.36 22.43 5.77
CA VAL A 52 -5.43 21.00 6.17
C VAL A 52 -4.92 20.07 5.08
N GLY A 53 -5.22 20.36 3.81
CA GLY A 53 -4.72 19.56 2.68
C GLY A 53 -3.22 19.71 2.42
N VAL A 54 -2.65 20.91 2.67
CA VAL A 54 -1.24 21.22 2.38
C VAL A 54 -0.29 20.71 3.48
N ILE A 55 -0.71 20.72 4.74
CA ILE A 55 0.15 20.27 5.87
C ILE A 55 0.72 18.85 5.66
N PRO A 56 -0.08 17.83 5.30
CA PRO A 56 0.46 16.49 5.04
C PRO A 56 1.46 16.45 3.89
N LEU A 57 1.25 17.23 2.82
CA LEU A 57 2.18 17.32 1.69
C LEU A 57 3.56 17.82 2.12
N ILE A 58 3.60 18.80 3.02
CA ILE A 58 4.88 19.29 3.59
C ILE A 58 5.55 18.16 4.38
N GLY A 59 4.81 17.44 5.21
CA GLY A 59 5.30 16.30 5.96
C GLY A 59 5.88 15.20 5.05
N GLU A 60 5.21 14.90 3.94
CA GLU A 60 5.67 13.94 2.94
C GLU A 60 7.00 14.35 2.31
N VAL A 61 7.13 15.62 1.92
CA VAL A 61 8.38 16.14 1.35
C VAL A 61 9.53 16.08 2.37
N ILE A 62 9.27 16.37 3.64
CA ILE A 62 10.28 16.26 4.71
C ILE A 62 10.71 14.79 4.88
N CYS A 63 9.76 13.86 4.99
CA CYS A 63 10.04 12.43 5.08
C CYS A 63 10.81 11.91 3.86
N TRP A 64 10.40 12.31 2.66
CA TRP A 64 11.08 11.93 1.41
C TRP A 64 12.52 12.41 1.34
N LYS A 65 12.79 13.65 1.76
CA LYS A 65 14.15 14.20 1.80
C LYS A 65 15.04 13.50 2.84
N SER A 66 14.45 13.02 3.92
CA SER A 66 15.17 12.28 4.95
C SER A 66 15.48 10.85 4.49
N ASN A 67 14.47 10.15 3.99
CA ASN A 67 14.59 8.78 3.47
C ASN A 67 13.47 8.49 2.48
N THR A 68 13.82 8.13 1.24
CA THR A 68 12.84 7.78 0.18
C THR A 68 12.02 6.53 0.51
N GLU A 69 12.51 5.67 1.40
CA GLU A 69 11.85 4.44 1.87
C GLU A 69 11.13 4.64 3.21
N HIS A 70 10.87 5.87 3.61
CA HIS A 70 10.26 6.14 4.91
C HIS A 70 8.82 5.63 4.96
N ALA A 71 8.54 4.70 5.88
CA ALA A 71 7.21 4.08 6.02
C ALA A 71 6.09 5.08 6.39
N MET A 72 6.44 6.22 7.03
CA MET A 72 5.48 7.27 7.37
C MET A 72 4.84 7.94 6.16
N ILE A 73 5.48 7.92 4.99
CA ILE A 73 4.93 8.53 3.77
C ILE A 73 3.58 7.89 3.43
N LYS A 74 3.47 6.55 3.49
CA LYS A 74 2.20 5.83 3.29
C LYS A 74 1.08 6.37 4.20
N HIS A 75 1.39 6.62 5.46
CA HIS A 75 0.43 7.11 6.44
C HIS A 75 0.07 8.58 6.24
N LEU A 76 1.06 9.43 5.94
CA LEU A 76 0.82 10.84 5.64
C LEU A 76 -0.06 11.02 4.40
N VAL A 77 0.23 10.28 3.32
CA VAL A 77 -0.60 10.27 2.11
C VAL A 77 -2.03 9.85 2.43
N SER A 78 -2.21 8.71 3.11
CA SER A 78 -3.55 8.14 3.29
C SER A 78 -4.37 8.90 4.31
N TYR A 79 -3.84 9.13 5.52
CA TYR A 79 -4.59 9.83 6.57
C TYR A 79 -4.67 11.34 6.33
N GLY A 80 -3.59 11.93 5.77
CA GLY A 80 -3.60 13.35 5.41
C GLY A 80 -4.65 13.64 4.35
N PHE A 81 -4.69 12.80 3.30
CA PHE A 81 -5.74 12.91 2.29
C PHE A 81 -7.13 12.64 2.87
N SER A 82 -7.32 11.59 3.67
CA SER A 82 -8.62 11.27 4.28
C SER A 82 -9.16 12.45 5.09
N LEU A 83 -8.34 13.10 5.91
CA LEU A 83 -8.77 14.25 6.70
C LEU A 83 -9.20 15.42 5.80
N PHE A 84 -8.42 15.75 4.78
CA PHE A 84 -8.77 16.79 3.81
C PHE A 84 -10.05 16.43 3.04
N TYR A 85 -10.14 15.19 2.57
CA TYR A 85 -11.31 14.67 1.86
C TYR A 85 -12.57 14.72 2.71
N THR A 86 -12.50 14.31 3.99
CA THR A 86 -13.65 14.39 4.93
C THR A 86 -14.17 15.82 5.02
N ILE A 87 -13.28 16.79 5.22
CA ILE A 87 -13.69 18.20 5.25
C ILE A 87 -14.41 18.59 3.96
N CYS A 88 -13.83 18.28 2.81
CA CYS A 88 -14.40 18.59 1.51
C CYS A 88 -15.74 17.87 1.28
N LEU A 89 -15.85 16.60 1.67
CA LEU A 89 -17.06 15.81 1.49
C LEU A 89 -18.26 16.37 2.25
N PHE A 90 -18.04 16.84 3.51
CA PHE A 90 -19.10 17.38 4.34
C PHE A 90 -19.55 18.79 3.96
N THR A 91 -18.80 19.49 3.14
CA THR A 91 -19.02 20.94 2.88
C THR A 91 -19.14 21.31 1.43
N SER A 92 -18.92 20.34 0.56
CA SER A 92 -18.98 20.57 -0.88
C SER A 92 -20.38 20.99 -1.35
N PRO A 93 -20.47 22.02 -2.18
CA PRO A 93 -21.70 22.37 -2.88
C PRO A 93 -22.00 21.42 -4.06
N THR A 94 -21.13 20.45 -4.36
CA THR A 94 -21.28 19.48 -5.45
C THR A 94 -21.41 18.06 -4.93
N ASN A 95 -22.20 17.23 -5.63
CA ASN A 95 -22.36 15.81 -5.34
C ASN A 95 -21.23 14.93 -5.90
N LEU A 96 -20.19 15.52 -6.51
CA LEU A 96 -19.12 14.76 -7.17
C LEU A 96 -17.86 14.62 -6.34
N ILE A 97 -17.81 15.21 -5.14
CA ILE A 97 -16.57 15.21 -4.33
C ILE A 97 -16.10 13.80 -3.98
N TYR A 98 -17.01 12.83 -3.82
CA TYR A 98 -16.67 11.44 -3.52
C TYR A 98 -15.81 10.78 -4.61
N VAL A 99 -15.83 11.30 -5.83
CA VAL A 99 -15.03 10.77 -6.95
C VAL A 99 -13.54 10.95 -6.69
N PHE A 100 -13.14 12.00 -5.96
CA PHE A 100 -11.71 12.29 -5.73
C PHE A 100 -11.01 11.32 -4.79
N VAL A 101 -11.75 10.51 -4.02
CA VAL A 101 -11.14 9.46 -3.20
C VAL A 101 -10.73 8.25 -4.05
N ILE A 102 -11.35 8.04 -5.21
CA ILE A 102 -11.12 6.87 -6.06
C ILE A 102 -9.65 6.74 -6.52
N PRO A 103 -9.02 7.78 -7.10
CA PRO A 103 -7.60 7.73 -7.44
C PRO A 103 -6.71 7.39 -6.25
N MET A 104 -7.03 7.93 -5.07
CA MET A 104 -6.24 7.70 -3.86
C MET A 104 -6.38 6.26 -3.35
N ILE A 105 -7.56 5.65 -3.44
CA ILE A 105 -7.75 4.23 -3.14
C ILE A 105 -6.87 3.37 -4.05
N PHE A 106 -6.85 3.65 -5.36
CA PHE A 106 -5.99 2.91 -6.30
C PHE A 106 -4.50 3.12 -6.02
N VAL A 107 -4.09 4.30 -5.60
CA VAL A 107 -2.70 4.56 -5.22
C VAL A 107 -2.29 3.74 -3.99
N VAL A 108 -3.17 3.60 -3.00
CA VAL A 108 -2.91 2.76 -1.83
C VAL A 108 -2.71 1.28 -2.22
N THR A 109 -3.30 0.81 -3.34
CA THR A 109 -3.07 -0.56 -3.82
C THR A 109 -1.60 -0.83 -4.19
N THR A 110 -0.82 0.20 -4.54
CA THR A 110 0.59 0.05 -4.91
C THR A 110 1.47 -0.44 -3.76
N TYR A 111 1.02 -0.28 -2.51
CA TYR A 111 1.72 -0.81 -1.34
C TYR A 111 1.47 -2.30 -1.10
N SER A 112 0.58 -2.93 -1.87
CA SER A 112 0.23 -4.36 -1.78
C SER A 112 -0.22 -4.84 -0.38
N ASP A 113 -0.64 -3.90 0.49
CA ASP A 113 -1.09 -4.16 1.85
C ASP A 113 -2.63 -4.23 1.89
N THR A 114 -3.17 -5.44 1.78
CA THR A 114 -4.61 -5.68 1.72
C THR A 114 -5.34 -5.23 2.99
N ARG A 115 -4.71 -5.39 4.18
CA ARG A 115 -5.33 -4.99 5.46
C ARG A 115 -5.45 -3.48 5.56
N TYR A 116 -4.39 -2.79 5.18
CA TYR A 116 -4.35 -1.35 5.16
C TYR A 116 -5.36 -0.76 4.15
N LEU A 117 -5.42 -1.35 2.96
CA LEU A 117 -6.39 -0.98 1.94
C LEU A 117 -7.84 -1.19 2.39
N LEU A 118 -8.13 -2.31 3.06
CA LEU A 118 -9.45 -2.57 3.66
C LEU A 118 -9.83 -1.50 4.69
N LEU A 119 -8.88 -1.09 5.54
CA LEU A 119 -9.12 -0.03 6.52
C LEU A 119 -9.49 1.29 5.85
N ILE A 120 -8.74 1.71 4.83
CA ILE A 120 -8.98 2.96 4.09
C ILE A 120 -10.32 2.90 3.35
N ASN A 121 -10.62 1.79 2.66
CA ASN A 121 -11.89 1.62 1.96
C ASN A 121 -13.09 1.65 2.92
N THR A 122 -12.99 0.95 4.05
CA THR A 122 -14.05 0.94 5.06
C THR A 122 -14.26 2.34 5.61
N GLY A 123 -13.19 3.09 5.89
CA GLY A 123 -13.26 4.49 6.30
C GLY A 123 -14.01 5.34 5.29
N ALA A 124 -13.62 5.29 4.02
CA ALA A 124 -14.24 6.07 2.95
C ALA A 124 -15.75 5.72 2.74
N ILE A 125 -16.10 4.44 2.83
CA ILE A 125 -17.52 4.02 2.75
C ILE A 125 -18.32 4.54 3.97
N LEU A 126 -17.75 4.44 5.17
CA LEU A 126 -18.39 4.95 6.38
C LEU A 126 -18.58 6.47 6.32
N GLU A 127 -17.59 7.23 5.85
CA GLU A 127 -17.72 8.68 5.64
C GLU A 127 -18.88 9.01 4.69
N CYS A 128 -19.00 8.29 3.57
CA CYS A 128 -20.11 8.45 2.64
C CYS A 128 -21.48 8.15 3.29
N ILE A 129 -21.57 7.07 4.09
CA ILE A 129 -22.81 6.73 4.81
C ILE A 129 -23.16 7.82 5.83
N ILE A 130 -22.18 8.31 6.59
CA ILE A 130 -22.38 9.36 7.59
C ILE A 130 -22.90 10.65 6.94
N VAL A 131 -22.30 11.07 5.81
CA VAL A 131 -22.75 12.24 5.04
C VAL A 131 -24.20 12.08 4.61
N VAL A 132 -24.56 10.90 4.10
CA VAL A 132 -25.93 10.62 3.66
C VAL A 132 -26.92 10.64 4.84
N VAL A 133 -26.57 9.98 5.95
CA VAL A 133 -27.45 9.92 7.14
C VAL A 133 -27.66 11.31 7.77
N ILE A 134 -26.58 12.06 7.97
CA ILE A 134 -26.65 13.40 8.55
C ILE A 134 -27.37 14.36 7.59
N GLY A 135 -27.00 14.31 6.31
CA GLY A 135 -27.58 15.19 5.29
C GLY A 135 -29.04 14.93 5.03
N ALA A 136 -29.48 13.67 5.02
CA ALA A 136 -30.90 13.31 4.86
C ALA A 136 -31.75 13.73 6.07
N THR A 137 -31.16 13.75 7.28
CA THR A 137 -31.88 14.08 8.51
C THR A 137 -31.90 15.59 8.83
N LYS A 138 -30.75 16.27 8.56
CA LYS A 138 -30.58 17.69 8.96
C LYS A 138 -30.53 18.65 7.78
N GLY A 139 -30.37 18.12 6.55
CA GLY A 139 -30.09 18.90 5.36
C GLY A 139 -28.63 19.41 5.31
N GLY A 140 -28.13 19.71 4.13
CA GLY A 140 -26.76 20.18 3.93
C GLY A 140 -25.73 19.05 4.08
N PHE A 141 -24.53 19.39 4.55
CA PHE A 141 -23.43 18.43 4.79
C PHE A 141 -23.07 17.56 3.57
N GLY A 142 -23.02 18.13 2.37
CA GLY A 142 -22.69 17.41 1.14
C GLY A 142 -23.78 16.44 0.64
N TYR A 143 -24.98 16.50 1.21
CA TYR A 143 -26.13 15.69 0.77
C TYR A 143 -26.87 16.38 -0.38
N HIS A 144 -26.96 15.71 -1.52
CA HIS A 144 -27.55 16.21 -2.76
C HIS A 144 -28.78 15.40 -3.23
N GLY A 145 -29.48 14.76 -2.31
CA GLY A 145 -30.66 13.96 -2.59
C GLY A 145 -30.39 12.46 -2.61
N ILE A 146 -31.48 11.68 -2.55
CA ILE A 146 -31.40 10.23 -2.36
C ILE A 146 -30.78 9.51 -3.57
N GLU A 147 -31.01 9.99 -4.78
CA GLU A 147 -30.45 9.38 -6.01
C GLU A 147 -28.94 9.51 -6.03
N ALA A 148 -28.41 10.71 -5.75
CA ALA A 148 -26.97 10.95 -5.66
C ALA A 148 -26.34 10.13 -4.53
N ALA A 149 -27.01 10.02 -3.38
CA ALA A 149 -26.57 9.24 -2.24
C ALA A 149 -26.45 7.75 -2.54
N VAL A 150 -27.45 7.17 -3.21
CA VAL A 150 -27.42 5.76 -3.62
C VAL A 150 -26.27 5.50 -4.59
N VAL A 151 -26.10 6.34 -5.62
CA VAL A 151 -24.99 6.22 -6.57
C VAL A 151 -23.64 6.33 -5.86
N GLN A 152 -23.48 7.30 -4.96
CA GLN A 152 -22.26 7.49 -4.20
C GLN A 152 -21.88 6.24 -3.39
N ILE A 153 -22.82 5.69 -2.61
CA ILE A 153 -22.59 4.52 -1.76
C ILE A 153 -22.28 3.30 -2.63
N VAL A 154 -23.04 3.04 -3.69
CA VAL A 154 -22.84 1.90 -4.58
C VAL A 154 -21.47 1.97 -5.27
N VAL A 155 -21.11 3.14 -5.81
CA VAL A 155 -19.81 3.34 -6.44
C VAL A 155 -18.67 3.10 -5.44
N MET A 156 -18.78 3.61 -4.22
CA MET A 156 -17.74 3.42 -3.19
C MET A 156 -17.59 1.95 -2.79
N ILE A 157 -18.69 1.21 -2.65
CA ILE A 157 -18.64 -0.23 -2.38
C ILE A 157 -17.97 -0.98 -3.54
N MET A 158 -18.33 -0.67 -4.79
CA MET A 158 -17.71 -1.28 -5.97
C MET A 158 -16.21 -0.98 -6.05
N VAL A 159 -15.80 0.27 -5.88
CA VAL A 159 -14.40 0.67 -5.88
C VAL A 159 -13.63 -0.05 -4.76
N GLY A 160 -14.21 -0.11 -3.56
CA GLY A 160 -13.63 -0.84 -2.45
C GLY A 160 -13.42 -2.33 -2.76
N ALA A 161 -14.45 -3.00 -3.30
CA ALA A 161 -14.37 -4.41 -3.68
C ALA A 161 -13.31 -4.66 -4.77
N TYR A 162 -13.35 -3.87 -5.85
CA TYR A 162 -12.39 -4.04 -6.95
C TYR A 162 -10.95 -3.71 -6.56
N SER A 163 -10.73 -2.70 -5.73
CA SER A 163 -9.38 -2.37 -5.27
C SER A 163 -8.77 -3.49 -4.42
N VAL A 164 -9.56 -4.13 -3.56
CA VAL A 164 -9.12 -5.29 -2.76
C VAL A 164 -8.84 -6.49 -3.66
N LEU A 165 -9.72 -6.80 -4.61
CA LEU A 165 -9.51 -7.89 -5.57
C LEU A 165 -8.25 -7.67 -6.40
N THR A 166 -8.07 -6.45 -6.94
CA THR A 166 -6.89 -6.06 -7.71
C THR A 166 -5.61 -6.22 -6.90
N THR A 167 -5.61 -5.77 -5.64
CA THR A 167 -4.45 -5.90 -4.74
C THR A 167 -4.10 -7.36 -4.49
N LYS A 168 -5.10 -8.22 -4.26
CA LYS A 168 -4.87 -9.67 -4.10
C LYS A 168 -4.24 -10.29 -5.35
N VAL A 169 -4.75 -9.96 -6.54
CA VAL A 169 -4.22 -10.46 -7.82
C VAL A 169 -2.79 -9.96 -8.05
N ILE A 170 -2.52 -8.67 -7.83
CA ILE A 170 -1.18 -8.11 -7.97
C ILE A 170 -0.21 -8.82 -7.03
N ARG A 171 -0.56 -8.97 -5.75
CA ARG A 171 0.26 -9.65 -4.75
C ARG A 171 0.54 -11.12 -5.14
N GLU A 172 -0.46 -11.83 -5.61
CA GLU A 172 -0.31 -13.22 -6.05
C GLU A 172 0.59 -13.34 -7.28
N ASN A 173 0.40 -12.47 -8.28
CA ASN A 173 1.22 -12.44 -9.47
C ASN A 173 2.68 -12.06 -9.17
N THR A 174 2.89 -11.08 -8.31
CA THR A 174 4.23 -10.70 -7.85
C THR A 174 4.91 -11.87 -7.15
N ARG A 175 4.20 -12.57 -6.25
CA ARG A 175 4.73 -13.76 -5.57
C ARG A 175 5.07 -14.89 -6.53
N LYS A 176 4.24 -15.14 -7.56
CA LYS A 176 4.52 -16.15 -8.58
C LYS A 176 5.80 -15.81 -9.37
N ARG A 177 5.93 -14.55 -9.80
CA ARG A 177 7.14 -14.09 -10.50
C ARG A 177 8.41 -14.24 -9.68
N PHE A 178 8.37 -13.88 -8.39
CA PHE A 178 9.52 -14.09 -7.50
C PHE A 178 9.88 -15.57 -7.36
N THR A 179 8.89 -16.46 -7.27
CA THR A 179 9.14 -17.90 -7.22
C THR A 179 9.77 -18.42 -8.52
N GLU A 180 9.26 -17.97 -9.68
CA GLU A 180 9.80 -18.33 -11.00
C GLU A 180 11.24 -17.85 -11.18
N VAL A 181 11.54 -16.61 -10.78
CA VAL A 181 12.91 -16.08 -10.81
C VAL A 181 13.83 -16.85 -9.88
N ALA A 182 13.38 -17.18 -8.66
CA ALA A 182 14.17 -17.96 -7.71
C ALA A 182 14.51 -19.36 -8.27
N VAL A 183 13.54 -20.02 -8.90
CA VAL A 183 13.77 -21.33 -9.56
C VAL A 183 14.73 -21.20 -10.73
N ALA A 184 14.57 -20.18 -11.59
CA ALA A 184 15.46 -19.95 -12.72
C ALA A 184 16.91 -19.68 -12.26
N VAL A 185 17.10 -18.89 -11.19
CA VAL A 185 18.43 -18.63 -10.60
C VAL A 185 19.04 -19.91 -10.02
N GLU A 186 18.24 -20.75 -9.38
CA GLU A 186 18.69 -22.06 -8.86
C GLU A 186 19.13 -23.00 -10.01
N GLU A 187 18.37 -23.03 -11.11
CA GLU A 187 18.71 -23.83 -12.29
C GLU A 187 19.98 -23.34 -12.98
N ILE A 188 20.17 -22.01 -13.12
CA ILE A 188 21.41 -21.41 -13.63
C ILE A 188 22.59 -21.76 -12.71
N GLY A 189 22.41 -21.66 -11.39
CA GLY A 189 23.43 -22.04 -10.42
C GLY A 189 23.86 -23.51 -10.53
N ASN A 190 22.90 -24.41 -10.69
CA ASN A 190 23.15 -25.84 -10.87
C ASN A 190 23.85 -26.14 -12.20
N SER A 191 23.43 -25.50 -13.29
CA SER A 191 24.04 -25.63 -14.60
C SER A 191 25.49 -25.11 -14.62
N MET A 192 25.76 -23.98 -13.94
CA MET A 192 27.08 -23.40 -13.80
C MET A 192 28.00 -24.32 -12.97
N THR A 193 27.49 -24.93 -11.91
CA THR A 193 28.24 -25.90 -11.09
C THR A 193 28.58 -27.14 -11.88
N LEU A 194 27.66 -27.65 -12.71
CA LEU A 194 27.92 -28.78 -13.60
C LEU A 194 29.03 -28.45 -14.66
N THR A 195 28.95 -27.27 -15.26
CA THR A 195 29.93 -26.79 -16.24
C THR A 195 31.32 -26.65 -15.62
N LEU A 196 31.39 -26.11 -14.39
CA LEU A 196 32.66 -25.99 -13.65
C LEU A 196 33.22 -27.36 -13.28
N LYS A 197 32.40 -28.35 -12.95
CA LYS A 197 32.81 -29.72 -12.67
C LYS A 197 33.37 -30.39 -13.91
N VAL A 198 32.73 -30.24 -15.07
CA VAL A 198 33.21 -30.74 -16.36
C VAL A 198 34.55 -30.09 -16.77
N LEU A 199 34.69 -28.77 -16.56
CA LEU A 199 35.95 -28.05 -16.81
C LEU A 199 37.07 -28.47 -15.85
N ALA A 200 36.75 -28.81 -14.61
CA ALA A 200 37.73 -29.33 -13.62
C ALA A 200 38.21 -30.75 -13.96
N GLU A 201 37.30 -31.60 -14.46
CA GLU A 201 37.63 -32.97 -14.92
C GLU A 201 38.37 -32.98 -16.25
N GLY A 202 38.17 -31.97 -17.12
CA GLY A 202 38.81 -31.83 -18.46
C GLY A 202 40.16 -31.12 -18.44
N LYS A 203 41.10 -31.44 -17.54
CA LYS A 203 42.54 -31.06 -17.49
C LYS A 203 43.00 -29.76 -18.16
N HIS A 204 43.66 -28.93 -17.35
CA HIS A 204 44.61 -27.84 -17.60
C HIS A 204 44.12 -26.40 -17.50
N LYS A 205 44.12 -25.85 -16.28
CA LYS A 205 44.85 -24.64 -15.87
C LYS A 205 44.48 -24.27 -14.42
N LYS A 206 45.43 -24.55 -13.52
CA LYS A 206 45.26 -24.31 -12.05
C LYS A 206 45.03 -22.85 -11.63
N SER A 207 45.21 -21.87 -12.50
CA SER A 207 45.11 -20.44 -12.13
C SER A 207 43.70 -19.83 -12.28
N SER A 208 42.91 -20.29 -13.25
CA SER A 208 41.55 -19.74 -13.48
C SER A 208 40.50 -20.34 -12.54
N LEU A 209 40.73 -21.57 -12.08
CA LEU A 209 39.79 -22.32 -11.26
C LEU A 209 39.55 -21.68 -9.87
N GLY A 210 40.60 -21.09 -9.26
CA GLY A 210 40.50 -20.45 -7.94
C GLY A 210 39.60 -19.23 -7.94
N VAL A 211 39.64 -18.42 -8.99
CA VAL A 211 38.79 -17.23 -9.14
C VAL A 211 37.33 -17.62 -9.38
N PHE A 212 37.08 -18.67 -10.18
CA PHE A 212 35.74 -19.16 -10.45
C PHE A 212 35.09 -19.80 -9.20
N LEU A 213 35.83 -20.61 -8.43
CA LEU A 213 35.34 -21.22 -7.19
C LEU A 213 35.04 -20.19 -6.10
N SER A 214 35.85 -19.11 -6.04
CA SER A 214 35.56 -17.98 -5.13
C SER A 214 34.25 -17.28 -5.50
N ARG A 215 34.04 -17.05 -6.78
CA ARG A 215 32.80 -16.40 -7.27
C ARG A 215 31.56 -17.29 -7.11
N GLU A 216 31.70 -18.61 -7.30
CA GLU A 216 30.63 -19.58 -7.03
C GLU A 216 30.22 -19.56 -5.56
N LYS A 217 31.19 -19.50 -4.64
CA LYS A 217 30.92 -19.43 -3.20
C LYS A 217 30.18 -18.16 -2.80
N GLU A 218 30.51 -17.04 -3.44
CA GLU A 218 29.83 -15.74 -3.24
C GLU A 218 28.39 -15.76 -3.76
N VAL A 219 28.14 -16.34 -4.94
CA VAL A 219 26.81 -16.50 -5.52
C VAL A 219 25.95 -17.43 -4.67
N LYS A 220 26.49 -18.57 -4.19
CA LYS A 220 25.77 -19.49 -3.28
C LYS A 220 25.44 -18.85 -1.93
N MET A 221 26.31 -18.02 -1.39
CA MET A 221 26.00 -17.26 -0.15
C MET A 221 24.88 -16.26 -0.37
N ASN A 222 24.87 -15.53 -1.48
CA ASN A 222 23.83 -14.56 -1.80
C ASN A 222 22.47 -15.24 -2.04
N ILE A 223 22.44 -16.36 -2.75
CA ILE A 223 21.22 -17.17 -2.95
C ILE A 223 20.73 -17.74 -1.62
N GLY A 224 21.63 -18.20 -0.76
CA GLY A 224 21.31 -18.72 0.56
C GLY A 224 20.69 -17.68 1.48
N SER A 225 21.23 -16.47 1.48
CA SER A 225 20.72 -15.35 2.28
C SER A 225 19.34 -14.88 1.79
N GLU A 226 19.11 -14.82 0.47
CA GLU A 226 17.82 -14.46 -0.10
C GLU A 226 16.76 -15.54 0.16
N LYS A 227 17.13 -16.82 0.06
CA LYS A 227 16.26 -17.96 0.39
C LYS A 227 15.90 -18.01 1.88
N GLN A 228 16.80 -17.54 2.76
CA GLN A 228 16.56 -17.40 4.19
C GLN A 228 15.59 -16.23 4.45
N ARG A 229 15.81 -15.07 3.82
CA ARG A 229 14.97 -13.89 3.93
C ARG A 229 13.52 -14.18 3.51
N VAL A 230 13.33 -14.90 2.40
CA VAL A 230 11.99 -15.33 1.94
C VAL A 230 11.33 -16.33 2.92
N ARG A 231 12.12 -17.20 3.57
CA ARG A 231 11.60 -18.10 4.62
C ARG A 231 11.20 -17.35 5.88
N ASP A 232 12.01 -16.41 6.32
CA ASP A 232 11.75 -15.62 7.53
C ASP A 232 10.52 -14.74 7.34
N GLU A 233 10.34 -14.14 6.16
CA GLU A 233 9.15 -13.38 5.79
C GLU A 233 7.88 -14.26 5.80
N LYS A 234 7.98 -15.51 5.34
CA LYS A 234 6.89 -16.49 5.36
C LYS A 234 6.52 -16.94 6.76
N VAL A 235 7.50 -17.09 7.65
CA VAL A 235 7.29 -17.45 9.07
C VAL A 235 6.60 -16.30 9.80
N VAL A 236 7.03 -15.06 9.58
CA VAL A 236 6.41 -13.86 10.18
C VAL A 236 4.96 -13.70 9.70
N GLU A 237 4.67 -13.97 8.43
CA GLU A 237 3.31 -13.91 7.88
C GLU A 237 2.42 -14.99 8.53
N THR A 238 2.93 -16.21 8.67
CA THR A 238 2.19 -17.33 9.28
C THR A 238 1.96 -17.12 10.78
N GLU A 239 2.93 -16.58 11.52
CA GLU A 239 2.77 -16.24 12.93
C GLU A 239 1.82 -15.04 13.12
N SER A 240 1.86 -14.05 12.24
CA SER A 240 0.93 -12.93 12.26
C SER A 240 -0.52 -13.39 12.01
N GLU A 241 -0.73 -14.36 11.12
CA GLU A 241 -2.05 -14.98 10.90
C GLU A 241 -2.51 -15.80 12.12
N ARG A 242 -1.61 -16.56 12.74
CA ARG A 242 -1.91 -17.30 13.98
C ARG A 242 -2.25 -16.38 15.15
N LEU A 243 -1.51 -15.29 15.32
CA LEU A 243 -1.80 -14.28 16.36
C LEU A 243 -3.12 -13.54 16.12
N HIS A 244 -3.48 -13.33 14.87
CA HIS A 244 -4.78 -12.75 14.50
C HIS A 244 -5.93 -13.70 14.81
N ASP A 245 -5.77 -15.00 14.53
CA ASP A 245 -6.78 -16.01 14.84
C ASP A 245 -6.93 -16.23 16.34
N LEU A 246 -5.85 -16.17 17.11
CA LEU A 246 -5.88 -16.22 18.59
C LEU A 246 -6.57 -14.99 19.20
N LYS A 247 -6.40 -13.81 18.62
CA LYS A 247 -7.12 -12.58 19.05
C LYS A 247 -8.61 -12.63 18.71
N LYS A 248 -9.00 -13.35 17.66
CA LYS A 248 -10.40 -13.45 17.21
C LYS A 248 -11.24 -14.38 18.12
N TYR A 249 -10.59 -15.30 18.87
CA TYR A 249 -11.26 -16.24 19.76
C TYR A 249 -10.62 -16.30 21.16
N PRO A 250 -10.64 -15.18 21.94
CA PRO A 250 -9.99 -15.13 23.25
C PRO A 250 -10.57 -16.14 24.28
N PHE A 251 -11.82 -16.58 24.08
CA PHE A 251 -12.49 -17.53 24.99
C PHE A 251 -12.07 -18.98 24.84
N LYS A 252 -11.44 -19.39 23.72
CA LYS A 252 -11.07 -20.79 23.50
C LYS A 252 -9.79 -21.20 24.22
N VAL A 253 -8.89 -20.23 24.44
CA VAL A 253 -7.60 -20.48 25.14
C VAL A 253 -7.80 -20.61 26.66
N GLN A 254 -8.84 -19.98 27.22
CA GLN A 254 -9.11 -20.04 28.65
C GLN A 254 -9.82 -21.35 29.10
N ALA A 255 -10.54 -22.01 28.18
CA ALA A 255 -11.19 -23.31 28.47
C ALA A 255 -10.18 -24.45 28.52
N ASP A 256 -9.16 -24.45 27.66
CA ASP A 256 -8.14 -25.53 27.64
C ASP A 256 -7.14 -25.44 28.79
N SER A 257 -6.89 -24.24 29.34
CA SER A 257 -6.01 -24.06 30.49
C SER A 257 -6.65 -24.50 31.82
N GLN A 258 -7.99 -24.56 31.92
CA GLN A 258 -8.66 -25.06 33.13
C GLN A 258 -8.78 -26.61 33.18
N ILE A 259 -8.69 -27.26 32.03
CA ILE A 259 -8.73 -28.76 31.98
C ILE A 259 -7.38 -29.37 32.43
N PHE A 260 -6.27 -28.62 32.33
CA PHE A 260 -4.95 -29.10 32.74
C PHE A 260 -4.63 -28.92 34.23
N GLN A 261 -5.51 -28.29 35.03
CA GLN A 261 -5.31 -28.13 36.47
C GLN A 261 -6.16 -29.09 37.36
N LEU A 262 -6.85 -30.08 36.75
CA LEU A 262 -7.70 -31.03 37.46
C LEU A 262 -7.27 -32.50 37.26
N HIS A 263 -5.96 -32.77 37.03
CA HIS A 263 -5.39 -34.11 37.13
C HIS A 263 -4.03 -34.08 37.81
#